data_fbe290a840d91817534de45cd6f439ff
#
_entry.id   fbe290a840d91817534de45cd6f439ff
#
_cell.length_a   1.000
_cell.length_b   1.000
_cell.length_c   1.000
_cell.angle_alpha   90.00
_cell.angle_beta   90.00
_cell.angle_gamma   90.00
#
_symmetry.space_group_name_H-M   'P 1'
#
loop_
_entity.id
_entity.type
_entity.pdbx_description
1 polymer ?
#
loop_
_entity_poly.entity_id
_entity_poly.type
_entity_poly.pdbx_seq_one_letter_code
_entity_poly.pdbx_strand_id
1 'polypeptide(L)'
;PPGSFSAVAGAEPALISETFARRFGMINGGVTELDTPSGRKKISPVGIFSDYGNEFGTAAVDIKTWKSWTQSERPINVSLYLKEETDVNQIRDRLRLAFPGLDVRNGKELRDVALGIFEQTFKATSALNIIGLVVAFAGLLLGLFSIFDESARTLLTLRHLGFSNRQFLLSAGIEGAGIGLAAWVSGSLIGLVLGWLLVKVINVQSFGWTLLWHVPYTDFLIFGILLVLTGFLSGCLASIYWNYKRK
;
A
#
# COMPACT_ATOMS: atom_id res chain seq x y z
N PRO A 1 -0.62 -14.04 -12.79
CA PRO A 1 0.71 -14.58 -12.77
C PRO A 1 1.34 -14.36 -14.12
N PRO A 2 2.53 -13.83 -14.17
CA PRO A 2 3.30 -13.71 -15.40
C PRO A 2 3.63 -15.09 -15.92
N GLY A 3 3.61 -15.22 -17.24
CA GLY A 3 3.53 -16.40 -18.03
C GLY A 3 4.44 -17.60 -17.70
N SER A 4 3.97 -18.77 -18.07
CA SER A 4 4.81 -19.95 -18.23
C SER A 4 5.44 -19.91 -19.62
N PHE A 5 6.74 -20.15 -19.69
CA PHE A 5 7.51 -20.20 -20.92
C PHE A 5 8.04 -21.62 -21.15
N SER A 6 8.25 -21.96 -22.41
CA SER A 6 8.97 -23.20 -22.72
C SER A 6 10.48 -22.98 -22.59
N ALA A 7 11.17 -23.94 -21.99
CA ALA A 7 12.62 -23.88 -21.87
C ALA A 7 13.28 -23.82 -23.26
N VAL A 8 14.29 -22.99 -23.40
CA VAL A 8 15.06 -22.86 -24.62
C VAL A 8 16.16 -23.93 -24.63
N ALA A 9 16.32 -24.62 -25.74
CA ALA A 9 17.35 -25.65 -25.90
C ALA A 9 18.76 -25.05 -25.67
N GLY A 10 19.57 -25.72 -24.84
CA GLY A 10 20.93 -25.27 -24.52
C GLY A 10 21.00 -24.26 -23.36
N ALA A 11 19.90 -23.97 -22.69
CA ALA A 11 19.84 -23.19 -21.46
C ALA A 11 19.12 -23.98 -20.36
N GLU A 12 19.56 -23.81 -19.11
CA GLU A 12 18.93 -24.47 -17.96
C GLU A 12 17.60 -23.79 -17.60
N PRO A 13 16.55 -24.57 -17.33
CA PRO A 13 15.27 -24.01 -16.92
C PRO A 13 15.37 -23.36 -15.54
N ALA A 14 14.84 -22.13 -15.40
CA ALA A 14 14.85 -21.39 -14.16
C ALA A 14 13.51 -20.71 -13.90
N LEU A 15 13.07 -20.69 -12.64
CA LEU A 15 12.04 -19.78 -12.19
C LEU A 15 12.70 -18.46 -11.81
N ILE A 16 12.24 -17.35 -12.36
CA ILE A 16 12.84 -16.04 -12.10
C ILE A 16 11.85 -15.11 -11.43
N SER A 17 12.34 -14.21 -10.57
CA SER A 17 11.49 -13.19 -9.99
C SER A 17 11.15 -12.12 -11.02
N GLU A 18 10.06 -11.40 -10.77
CA GLU A 18 9.61 -10.30 -11.64
C GLU A 18 10.70 -9.21 -11.78
N THR A 19 11.37 -8.88 -10.65
CA THR A 19 12.49 -7.94 -10.61
C THR A 19 13.66 -8.40 -11.50
N PHE A 20 14.01 -9.69 -11.42
CA PHE A 20 15.04 -10.29 -12.26
C PHE A 20 14.65 -10.21 -13.74
N ALA A 21 13.39 -10.60 -14.07
CA ALA A 21 12.90 -10.59 -15.44
C ALA A 21 12.96 -9.20 -16.06
N ARG A 22 12.64 -8.14 -15.30
CA ARG A 22 12.72 -6.75 -15.79
C ARG A 22 14.16 -6.28 -15.96
N ARG A 23 15.01 -6.57 -14.98
CA ARG A 23 16.41 -6.12 -14.98
C ARG A 23 17.21 -6.71 -16.14
N PHE A 24 16.96 -7.97 -16.48
CA PHE A 24 17.64 -8.69 -17.56
C PHE A 24 16.84 -8.73 -18.86
N GLY A 25 15.71 -8.02 -18.96
CA GLY A 25 14.89 -7.96 -20.17
C GLY A 25 14.18 -9.27 -20.52
N MET A 26 13.93 -10.15 -19.54
CA MET A 26 13.41 -11.51 -19.74
C MET A 26 11.89 -11.63 -19.48
N ILE A 27 11.15 -10.53 -19.49
CA ILE A 27 9.69 -10.52 -19.25
C ILE A 27 8.93 -11.37 -20.26
N ASN A 28 9.43 -11.42 -21.48
CA ASN A 28 8.83 -12.17 -22.59
C ASN A 28 9.57 -13.50 -22.90
N GLY A 29 10.35 -13.99 -21.94
CA GLY A 29 11.22 -15.13 -22.15
C GLY A 29 12.60 -14.74 -22.66
N GLY A 30 13.37 -15.71 -23.11
CA GLY A 30 14.72 -15.49 -23.63
C GLY A 30 15.77 -16.32 -22.90
N VAL A 31 17.04 -15.98 -23.08
CA VAL A 31 18.17 -16.61 -22.42
C VAL A 31 19.08 -15.53 -21.86
N THR A 32 19.51 -15.70 -20.62
CA THR A 32 20.54 -14.85 -20.01
C THR A 32 21.67 -15.69 -19.43
N GLU A 33 22.81 -15.07 -19.18
CA GLU A 33 23.95 -15.70 -18.57
C GLU A 33 24.07 -15.30 -17.11
N LEU A 34 24.31 -16.28 -16.25
CA LEU A 34 24.62 -16.08 -14.84
C LEU A 34 26.08 -16.41 -14.59
N ASP A 35 26.77 -15.56 -13.88
CA ASP A 35 28.10 -15.85 -13.37
C ASP A 35 28.00 -16.78 -12.18
N THR A 36 28.57 -17.97 -12.32
CA THR A 36 28.63 -19.00 -11.25
C THR A 36 30.08 -19.34 -10.93
N PRO A 37 30.36 -19.97 -9.79
CA PRO A 37 31.70 -20.40 -9.45
C PRO A 37 32.35 -21.31 -10.49
N SER A 38 31.56 -22.06 -11.25
CA SER A 38 32.01 -22.92 -12.36
C SER A 38 31.97 -22.27 -13.74
N GLY A 39 31.89 -20.93 -13.80
CA GLY A 39 31.85 -20.16 -15.03
C GLY A 39 30.43 -19.68 -15.41
N ARG A 40 30.32 -19.04 -16.57
CA ARG A 40 29.03 -18.54 -17.05
C ARG A 40 28.09 -19.64 -17.48
N LYS A 41 26.88 -19.61 -16.98
CA LYS A 41 25.82 -20.59 -17.28
C LYS A 41 24.61 -19.89 -17.89
N LYS A 42 24.05 -20.49 -18.93
CA LYS A 42 22.85 -19.99 -19.60
C LYS A 42 21.61 -20.50 -18.90
N ILE A 43 20.69 -19.59 -18.57
CA ILE A 43 19.37 -19.92 -18.03
C ILE A 43 18.27 -19.41 -18.95
N SER A 44 17.15 -20.13 -18.97
CA SER A 44 15.93 -19.75 -19.65
C SER A 44 14.77 -19.77 -18.67
N PRO A 45 13.95 -18.69 -18.59
CA PRO A 45 12.82 -18.66 -17.68
C PRO A 45 11.75 -19.66 -18.13
N VAL A 46 11.27 -20.46 -17.18
CA VAL A 46 10.08 -21.32 -17.36
C VAL A 46 8.86 -20.76 -16.61
N GLY A 47 9.07 -19.78 -15.75
CA GLY A 47 8.00 -19.05 -15.06
C GLY A 47 8.56 -17.86 -14.34
N ILE A 48 7.67 -16.89 -14.06
CA ILE A 48 7.99 -15.69 -13.29
C ILE A 48 7.18 -15.71 -12.01
N PHE A 49 7.82 -15.42 -10.88
CA PHE A 49 7.16 -15.32 -9.58
C PHE A 49 7.38 -13.95 -8.94
N SER A 50 6.50 -13.55 -8.06
CA SER A 50 6.65 -12.31 -7.29
C SER A 50 7.55 -12.55 -6.09
N ASP A 51 8.65 -11.79 -6.01
CA ASP A 51 9.58 -11.79 -4.88
C ASP A 51 9.78 -10.34 -4.42
N TYR A 52 9.31 -10.05 -3.22
CA TYR A 52 9.37 -8.72 -2.61
C TYR A 52 10.58 -8.56 -1.68
N GLY A 53 11.36 -9.63 -1.48
CA GLY A 53 12.48 -9.66 -0.53
C GLY A 53 13.83 -9.29 -1.15
N ASN A 54 13.96 -9.34 -2.47
CA ASN A 54 15.23 -9.10 -3.15
C ASN A 54 15.09 -8.10 -4.30
N GLU A 55 15.61 -6.89 -4.08
CA GLU A 55 15.62 -5.82 -5.09
C GLU A 55 16.52 -6.09 -6.30
N PHE A 56 17.47 -7.01 -6.18
CA PHE A 56 18.34 -7.43 -7.29
C PHE A 56 17.71 -8.52 -8.15
N GLY A 57 16.67 -9.15 -7.64
CA GLY A 57 15.99 -10.26 -8.27
C GLY A 57 16.57 -11.61 -7.89
N THR A 58 15.79 -12.65 -8.12
CA THR A 58 16.09 -14.04 -7.76
C THR A 58 15.90 -14.95 -8.97
N ALA A 59 16.82 -15.86 -9.18
CA ALA A 59 16.68 -16.96 -10.12
C ALA A 59 16.79 -18.28 -9.35
N ALA A 60 15.78 -19.14 -9.45
CA ALA A 60 15.72 -20.44 -8.83
C ALA A 60 15.87 -21.52 -9.90
N VAL A 61 16.85 -22.38 -9.72
CA VAL A 61 17.14 -23.53 -10.60
C VAL A 61 16.99 -24.83 -9.82
N ASP A 62 16.91 -25.97 -10.50
CA ASP A 62 16.89 -27.28 -9.85
C ASP A 62 18.13 -27.49 -9.00
N ILE A 63 17.97 -28.15 -7.84
CA ILE A 63 19.07 -28.37 -6.89
C ILE A 63 20.22 -29.21 -7.49
N LYS A 64 19.94 -30.10 -8.43
CA LYS A 64 20.97 -30.88 -9.10
C LYS A 64 21.79 -30.00 -10.02
N THR A 65 21.14 -29.12 -10.77
CA THR A 65 21.78 -28.10 -11.60
C THR A 65 22.65 -27.18 -10.76
N TRP A 66 22.10 -26.64 -9.64
CA TRP A 66 22.86 -25.80 -8.72
C TRP A 66 24.10 -26.48 -8.16
N LYS A 67 23.97 -27.72 -7.71
CA LYS A 67 25.12 -28.53 -7.20
C LYS A 67 26.21 -28.72 -8.26
N SER A 68 25.83 -28.93 -9.52
CA SER A 68 26.80 -29.04 -10.61
C SER A 68 27.56 -27.74 -10.89
N TRP A 69 26.92 -26.58 -10.60
CA TRP A 69 27.53 -25.27 -10.85
C TRP A 69 28.40 -24.77 -9.70
N THR A 70 28.05 -25.10 -8.46
CA THR A 70 28.74 -24.57 -7.29
C THR A 70 29.71 -25.53 -6.67
N GLN A 71 29.64 -26.83 -7.00
CA GLN A 71 30.38 -27.91 -6.35
C GLN A 71 30.22 -27.92 -4.80
N SER A 72 29.18 -27.23 -4.32
CA SER A 72 28.86 -27.12 -2.90
C SER A 72 27.64 -27.98 -2.56
N GLU A 73 27.80 -28.84 -1.59
CA GLU A 73 26.70 -29.64 -1.06
C GLU A 73 26.06 -29.03 0.19
N ARG A 74 26.61 -27.92 0.70
CA ARG A 74 26.15 -27.31 1.94
C ARG A 74 25.01 -26.30 1.65
N PRO A 75 23.80 -26.60 2.08
CA PRO A 75 22.71 -25.61 2.00
C PRO A 75 22.99 -24.46 2.98
N ILE A 76 22.65 -23.24 2.57
CA ILE A 76 22.71 -22.05 3.44
C ILE A 76 21.47 -22.00 4.34
N ASN A 77 20.32 -22.37 3.79
CA ASN A 77 19.05 -22.41 4.50
C ASN A 77 18.34 -23.73 4.24
N VAL A 78 17.68 -24.27 5.26
CA VAL A 78 16.87 -25.47 5.17
C VAL A 78 15.48 -25.17 5.76
N SER A 79 14.44 -25.46 4.99
CA SER A 79 13.06 -25.36 5.46
C SER A 79 12.55 -26.75 5.83
N LEU A 80 12.06 -26.87 7.06
CA LEU A 80 11.44 -28.10 7.56
C LEU A 80 9.93 -27.96 7.57
N TYR A 81 9.26 -28.82 6.83
CA TYR A 81 7.79 -28.92 6.85
C TYR A 81 7.39 -29.99 7.85
N LEU A 82 6.69 -29.57 8.91
CA LEU A 82 6.24 -30.44 9.97
C LEU A 82 4.82 -30.95 9.68
N LYS A 83 4.47 -32.11 10.20
CA LYS A 83 3.08 -32.63 10.18
C LYS A 83 2.22 -31.77 11.13
N GLU A 84 0.93 -31.65 10.81
CA GLU A 84 -0.03 -30.77 11.53
C GLU A 84 -0.08 -30.96 13.04
N GLU A 85 0.14 -32.18 13.53
CA GLU A 85 0.10 -32.52 14.96
C GLU A 85 1.42 -32.31 15.70
N THR A 86 2.46 -31.77 15.05
CA THR A 86 3.79 -31.68 15.64
C THR A 86 3.98 -30.38 16.40
N ASP A 87 4.43 -30.45 17.66
CA ASP A 87 4.80 -29.24 18.42
C ASP A 87 6.07 -28.59 17.85
N VAL A 88 5.85 -27.50 17.15
CA VAL A 88 6.91 -26.71 16.48
C VAL A 88 7.97 -26.22 17.47
N ASN A 89 7.56 -25.84 18.69
CA ASN A 89 8.48 -25.32 19.70
C ASN A 89 9.39 -26.41 20.22
N GLN A 90 8.86 -27.60 20.43
CA GLN A 90 9.64 -28.73 20.89
C GLN A 90 10.70 -29.15 19.84
N ILE A 91 10.34 -29.14 18.56
CA ILE A 91 11.29 -29.45 17.48
C ILE A 91 12.35 -28.36 17.40
N ARG A 92 11.98 -27.07 17.47
CA ARG A 92 12.91 -25.95 17.48
C ARG A 92 13.94 -26.10 18.58
N ASP A 93 13.50 -26.39 19.81
CA ASP A 93 14.37 -26.46 20.98
C ASP A 93 15.32 -27.67 20.90
N ARG A 94 14.83 -28.81 20.39
CA ARG A 94 15.68 -29.98 20.10
C ARG A 94 16.75 -29.67 19.04
N LEU A 95 16.38 -28.95 17.98
CA LEU A 95 17.34 -28.59 16.92
C LEU A 95 18.39 -27.60 17.43
N ARG A 96 18.00 -26.62 18.27
CA ARG A 96 18.95 -25.69 18.89
C ARG A 96 19.95 -26.40 19.83
N LEU A 97 19.46 -27.39 20.57
CA LEU A 97 20.32 -28.20 21.43
C LEU A 97 21.27 -29.10 20.63
N ALA A 98 20.78 -29.73 19.56
CA ALA A 98 21.57 -30.62 18.72
C ALA A 98 22.58 -29.85 17.85
N PHE A 99 22.28 -28.62 17.46
CA PHE A 99 23.07 -27.78 16.54
C PHE A 99 23.22 -26.36 17.06
N PRO A 100 24.06 -26.10 18.07
CA PRO A 100 24.15 -24.78 18.71
C PRO A 100 24.56 -23.61 17.77
N GLY A 101 25.12 -23.96 16.60
CA GLY A 101 25.52 -22.95 15.60
C GLY A 101 24.47 -22.61 14.56
N LEU A 102 23.28 -23.24 14.62
CA LEU A 102 22.17 -22.95 13.68
C LEU A 102 21.21 -21.94 14.23
N ASP A 103 20.87 -20.95 13.42
CA ASP A 103 19.75 -20.05 13.70
C ASP A 103 18.44 -20.75 13.31
N VAL A 104 17.79 -21.38 14.28
CA VAL A 104 16.53 -22.10 14.08
C VAL A 104 15.39 -21.17 14.43
N ARG A 105 14.61 -20.78 13.43
CA ARG A 105 13.43 -19.89 13.56
C ARG A 105 12.16 -20.63 13.21
N ASN A 106 11.09 -20.33 13.93
CA ASN A 106 9.75 -20.73 13.57
C ASN A 106 9.23 -19.79 12.47
N GLY A 107 8.47 -20.32 11.51
CA GLY A 107 7.84 -19.51 10.47
C GLY A 107 6.92 -18.39 11.03
N LYS A 108 6.31 -18.61 12.19
CA LYS A 108 5.54 -17.57 12.89
C LYS A 108 6.46 -16.46 13.41
N GLU A 109 7.57 -16.80 14.08
CA GLU A 109 8.55 -15.80 14.56
C GLU A 109 9.12 -14.97 13.40
N LEU A 110 9.43 -15.61 12.28
CA LEU A 110 9.92 -14.91 11.09
C LEU A 110 8.89 -13.96 10.52
N ARG A 111 7.63 -14.39 10.47
CA ARG A 111 6.51 -13.56 10.03
C ARG A 111 6.27 -12.39 10.98
N ASP A 112 6.29 -12.62 12.30
CA ASP A 112 6.07 -11.59 13.31
C ASP A 112 7.18 -10.53 13.28
N VAL A 113 8.44 -10.93 13.07
CA VAL A 113 9.56 -10.00 12.88
C VAL A 113 9.38 -9.18 11.60
N ALA A 114 9.04 -9.83 10.49
CA ALA A 114 8.77 -9.13 9.24
C ALA A 114 7.60 -8.15 9.38
N LEU A 115 6.48 -8.58 9.96
CA LEU A 115 5.33 -7.71 10.22
C LEU A 115 5.69 -6.56 11.15
N GLY A 116 6.52 -6.78 12.20
CA GLY A 116 6.97 -5.73 13.09
C GLY A 116 7.77 -4.62 12.39
N ILE A 117 8.64 -4.98 11.45
CA ILE A 117 9.36 -4.00 10.63
C ILE A 117 8.39 -3.21 9.74
N PHE A 118 7.44 -3.90 9.11
CA PHE A 118 6.39 -3.24 8.32
C PHE A 118 5.53 -2.32 9.18
N GLU A 119 5.06 -2.79 10.35
CA GLU A 119 4.24 -1.96 11.26
C GLU A 119 4.97 -0.70 11.71
N GLN A 120 6.26 -0.76 11.99
CA GLN A 120 7.03 0.42 12.39
C GLN A 120 7.09 1.46 11.27
N THR A 121 7.28 1.03 10.02
CA THR A 121 7.27 1.89 8.85
C THR A 121 5.87 2.48 8.61
N PHE A 122 4.83 1.65 8.74
CA PHE A 122 3.44 2.09 8.56
C PHE A 122 2.95 3.01 9.69
N LYS A 123 3.46 2.89 10.92
CA LYS A 123 3.15 3.82 12.02
C LYS A 123 3.58 5.26 11.69
N ALA A 124 4.75 5.46 11.10
CA ALA A 124 5.19 6.78 10.67
C ALA A 124 4.28 7.34 9.56
N THR A 125 3.92 6.53 8.59
CA THR A 125 2.99 6.91 7.51
C THR A 125 1.60 7.22 8.06
N SER A 126 1.11 6.43 9.02
CA SER A 126 -0.18 6.67 9.68
C SER A 126 -0.19 7.98 10.47
N ALA A 127 0.91 8.32 11.15
CA ALA A 127 1.03 9.60 11.85
C ALA A 127 0.97 10.77 10.86
N LEU A 128 1.66 10.69 9.73
CA LEU A 128 1.58 11.70 8.65
C LEU A 128 0.17 11.81 8.08
N ASN A 129 -0.53 10.70 7.89
CA ASN A 129 -1.91 10.71 7.43
C ASN A 129 -2.85 11.40 8.41
N ILE A 130 -2.70 11.17 9.73
CA ILE A 130 -3.48 11.84 10.77
C ILE A 130 -3.23 13.34 10.74
N ILE A 131 -1.96 13.77 10.67
CA ILE A 131 -1.60 15.18 10.57
C ILE A 131 -2.21 15.81 9.32
N GLY A 132 -2.08 15.15 8.16
CA GLY A 132 -2.68 15.59 6.90
C GLY A 132 -4.20 15.74 7.00
N LEU A 133 -4.87 14.80 7.67
CA LEU A 133 -6.31 14.85 7.92
C LEU A 133 -6.68 16.06 8.78
N VAL A 134 -5.98 16.30 9.89
CA VAL A 134 -6.22 17.45 10.76
C VAL A 134 -6.07 18.78 9.99
N VAL A 135 -5.01 18.90 9.20
CA VAL A 135 -4.77 20.09 8.35
C VAL A 135 -5.88 20.26 7.31
N ALA A 136 -6.31 19.17 6.68
CA ALA A 136 -7.40 19.22 5.70
C ALA A 136 -8.74 19.66 6.33
N PHE A 137 -9.08 19.14 7.51
CA PHE A 137 -10.27 19.56 8.24
C PHE A 137 -10.18 21.03 8.68
N ALA A 138 -9.03 21.48 9.19
CA ALA A 138 -8.83 22.86 9.56
C ALA A 138 -8.96 23.79 8.34
N GLY A 139 -8.40 23.42 7.20
CA GLY A 139 -8.54 24.15 5.94
C GLY A 139 -9.99 24.23 5.45
N LEU A 140 -10.74 23.12 5.54
CA LEU A 140 -12.16 23.09 5.20
C LEU A 140 -12.98 24.04 6.11
N LEU A 141 -12.74 23.99 7.42
CA LEU A 141 -13.40 24.88 8.37
C LEU A 141 -13.13 26.36 8.05
N LEU A 142 -11.85 26.73 7.88
CA LEU A 142 -11.45 28.10 7.55
C LEU A 142 -12.04 28.56 6.22
N GLY A 143 -12.02 27.71 5.20
CA GLY A 143 -12.62 27.99 3.89
C GLY A 143 -14.13 28.25 4.00
N LEU A 144 -14.85 27.42 4.75
CA LEU A 144 -16.28 27.60 4.98
C LEU A 144 -16.58 28.89 5.75
N PHE A 145 -15.81 29.21 6.81
CA PHE A 145 -15.97 30.49 7.52
C PHE A 145 -15.77 31.69 6.59
N SER A 146 -14.78 31.65 5.68
CA SER A 146 -14.53 32.71 4.71
C SER A 146 -15.71 32.88 3.74
N ILE A 147 -16.24 31.77 3.20
CA ILE A 147 -17.39 31.81 2.29
C ILE A 147 -18.64 32.37 2.98
N PHE A 148 -18.90 31.98 4.24
CA PHE A 148 -20.03 32.49 5.00
C PHE A 148 -19.86 33.97 5.37
N ASP A 149 -18.63 34.43 5.64
CA ASP A 149 -18.40 35.88 5.91
C ASP A 149 -18.64 36.73 4.65
N GLU A 150 -18.24 36.24 3.48
CA GLU A 150 -18.50 36.88 2.20
C GLU A 150 -19.99 36.88 1.84
N SER A 151 -20.70 35.77 2.09
CA SER A 151 -22.14 35.60 1.85
C SER A 151 -23.01 36.32 2.87
N ALA A 152 -22.45 36.98 3.85
CA ALA A 152 -23.14 37.59 4.97
C ALA A 152 -24.21 38.64 4.55
N ARG A 153 -23.97 39.39 3.45
CA ARG A 153 -24.90 40.35 2.92
C ARG A 153 -26.14 39.68 2.32
N THR A 154 -25.95 38.60 1.59
CA THR A 154 -27.01 37.78 1.00
C THR A 154 -27.90 37.18 2.07
N LEU A 155 -27.28 36.72 3.14
CA LEU A 155 -27.95 36.12 4.30
C LEU A 155 -28.84 37.12 5.05
N LEU A 156 -28.43 38.39 5.11
CA LEU A 156 -29.28 39.48 5.65
C LEU A 156 -30.52 39.70 4.81
N THR A 157 -30.40 39.70 3.49
CA THR A 157 -31.52 39.88 2.58
C THR A 157 -32.57 38.78 2.77
N LEU A 158 -32.12 37.52 2.93
CA LEU A 158 -33.01 36.39 3.20
C LEU A 158 -33.75 36.54 4.54
N ARG A 159 -33.12 37.12 5.55
CA ARG A 159 -33.76 37.38 6.84
C ARG A 159 -34.82 38.45 6.77
N HIS A 160 -34.60 39.50 5.97
CA HIS A 160 -35.61 40.52 5.70
C HIS A 160 -36.82 39.99 4.91
N LEU A 161 -36.65 38.90 4.17
CA LEU A 161 -37.70 38.17 3.48
C LEU A 161 -38.48 37.19 4.38
N GLY A 162 -38.21 37.18 5.69
CA GLY A 162 -38.98 36.41 6.67
C GLY A 162 -38.46 34.98 6.95
N PHE A 163 -37.23 34.66 6.55
CA PHE A 163 -36.63 33.35 6.87
C PHE A 163 -36.48 33.15 8.38
N SER A 164 -36.98 32.01 8.87
CA SER A 164 -36.82 31.62 10.27
C SER A 164 -35.37 31.22 10.56
N ASN A 165 -34.93 31.36 11.82
CA ASN A 165 -33.57 30.95 12.23
C ASN A 165 -33.27 29.48 11.92
N ARG A 166 -34.28 28.62 11.94
CA ARG A 166 -34.14 27.19 11.64
C ARG A 166 -33.92 26.93 10.14
N GLN A 167 -34.65 27.66 9.28
CA GLN A 167 -34.44 27.59 7.83
C GLN A 167 -33.05 28.11 7.44
N PHE A 168 -32.60 29.17 8.09
CA PHE A 168 -31.28 29.74 7.90
C PHE A 168 -30.18 28.77 8.29
N LEU A 169 -30.29 28.10 9.45
CA LEU A 169 -29.35 27.08 9.92
C LEU A 169 -29.25 25.90 8.96
N LEU A 170 -30.41 25.39 8.49
CA LEU A 170 -30.47 24.28 7.57
C LEU A 170 -29.89 24.63 6.20
N SER A 171 -30.20 25.82 5.68
CA SER A 171 -29.66 26.31 4.40
C SER A 171 -28.13 26.37 4.43
N ALA A 172 -27.54 26.96 5.49
CA ALA A 172 -26.13 27.05 5.68
C ALA A 172 -25.46 25.64 5.86
N GLY A 173 -26.15 24.74 6.57
CA GLY A 173 -25.70 23.37 6.72
C GLY A 173 -25.67 22.60 5.39
N ILE A 174 -26.71 22.73 4.57
CA ILE A 174 -26.79 22.09 3.25
C ILE A 174 -25.74 22.65 2.30
N GLU A 175 -25.50 23.95 2.31
CA GLU A 175 -24.42 24.58 1.53
C GLU A 175 -23.05 24.04 1.92
N GLY A 176 -22.77 23.99 3.24
CA GLY A 176 -21.54 23.38 3.75
C GLY A 176 -21.40 21.90 3.40
N ALA A 177 -22.49 21.12 3.47
CA ALA A 177 -22.50 19.72 3.04
C ALA A 177 -22.20 19.57 1.53
N GLY A 178 -22.72 20.47 0.71
CA GLY A 178 -22.44 20.51 -0.73
C GLY A 178 -20.96 20.75 -1.02
N ILE A 179 -20.33 21.68 -0.30
CA ILE A 179 -18.88 21.94 -0.40
C ILE A 179 -18.08 20.71 0.06
N GLY A 180 -18.47 20.08 1.17
CA GLY A 180 -17.85 18.84 1.65
C GLY A 180 -17.96 17.69 0.64
N LEU A 181 -19.10 17.55 -0.03
CA LEU A 181 -19.32 16.57 -1.08
C LEU A 181 -18.45 16.85 -2.31
N ALA A 182 -18.38 18.09 -2.75
CA ALA A 182 -17.52 18.49 -3.88
C ALA A 182 -16.04 18.24 -3.58
N ALA A 183 -15.59 18.55 -2.35
CA ALA A 183 -14.23 18.27 -1.89
C ALA A 183 -13.93 16.77 -1.87
N TRP A 184 -14.89 15.95 -1.41
CA TRP A 184 -14.73 14.49 -1.41
C TRP A 184 -14.62 13.93 -2.83
N VAL A 185 -15.50 14.34 -3.74
CA VAL A 185 -15.48 13.84 -5.12
C VAL A 185 -14.17 14.22 -5.82
N SER A 186 -13.79 15.50 -5.77
CA SER A 186 -12.57 15.98 -6.42
C SER A 186 -11.31 15.36 -5.81
N GLY A 187 -11.23 15.30 -4.47
CA GLY A 187 -10.12 14.68 -3.77
C GLY A 187 -9.99 13.18 -4.04
N SER A 188 -11.12 12.47 -4.12
CA SER A 188 -11.13 11.04 -4.45
C SER A 188 -10.65 10.77 -5.88
N LEU A 189 -11.07 11.58 -6.85
CA LEU A 189 -10.61 11.46 -8.23
C LEU A 189 -9.10 11.68 -8.35
N ILE A 190 -8.58 12.74 -7.74
CA ILE A 190 -7.14 13.02 -7.73
C ILE A 190 -6.39 11.91 -6.99
N GLY A 191 -6.88 11.47 -5.83
CA GLY A 191 -6.30 10.39 -5.03
C GLY A 191 -6.23 9.07 -5.77
N LEU A 192 -7.27 8.70 -6.53
CA LEU A 192 -7.26 7.49 -7.36
C LEU A 192 -6.24 7.56 -8.49
N VAL A 193 -6.13 8.70 -9.17
CA VAL A 193 -5.15 8.90 -10.24
C VAL A 193 -3.73 8.82 -9.70
N LEU A 194 -3.46 9.53 -8.59
CA LEU A 194 -2.13 9.49 -7.94
C LEU A 194 -1.80 8.10 -7.40
N GLY A 195 -2.75 7.42 -6.77
CA GLY A 195 -2.57 6.07 -6.27
C GLY A 195 -2.27 5.08 -7.40
N TRP A 196 -3.00 5.18 -8.52
CA TRP A 196 -2.72 4.38 -9.70
C TRP A 196 -1.30 4.62 -10.25
N LEU A 197 -0.91 5.89 -10.36
CA LEU A 197 0.43 6.28 -10.82
C LEU A 197 1.52 5.72 -9.90
N LEU A 198 1.33 5.85 -8.58
CA LEU A 198 2.28 5.32 -7.59
C LEU A 198 2.42 3.81 -7.69
N VAL A 199 1.30 3.07 -7.76
CA VAL A 199 1.31 1.60 -7.75
C VAL A 199 1.75 1.02 -9.08
N LYS A 200 1.27 1.56 -10.21
CA LYS A 200 1.49 0.95 -11.54
C LYS A 200 2.69 1.51 -12.28
N VAL A 201 3.13 2.72 -11.98
CA VAL A 201 4.26 3.35 -12.67
C VAL A 201 5.47 3.47 -11.75
N ILE A 202 5.35 4.26 -10.70
CA ILE A 202 6.51 4.60 -9.84
C ILE A 202 7.03 3.36 -9.11
N ASN A 203 6.15 2.55 -8.50
CA ASN A 203 6.56 1.35 -7.79
C ASN A 203 7.28 0.35 -8.73
N VAL A 204 6.73 0.16 -9.93
CA VAL A 204 7.33 -0.75 -10.92
C VAL A 204 8.69 -0.26 -11.40
N GLN A 205 8.85 1.06 -11.60
CA GLN A 205 10.12 1.63 -12.03
C GLN A 205 11.17 1.63 -10.92
N SER A 206 10.75 1.87 -9.67
CA SER A 206 11.67 1.97 -8.53
C SER A 206 12.10 0.62 -7.98
N PHE A 207 11.18 -0.34 -7.89
CA PHE A 207 11.41 -1.62 -7.22
C PHE A 207 11.38 -2.83 -8.17
N GLY A 208 10.87 -2.68 -9.39
CA GLY A 208 10.84 -3.75 -10.39
C GLY A 208 9.76 -4.82 -10.19
N TRP A 209 8.90 -4.71 -9.16
CA TRP A 209 7.77 -5.63 -8.96
C TRP A 209 6.42 -4.94 -9.10
N THR A 210 5.38 -5.71 -9.39
CA THR A 210 4.01 -5.21 -9.49
C THR A 210 3.26 -5.44 -8.18
N LEU A 211 2.60 -4.38 -7.67
CA LEU A 211 1.65 -4.48 -6.58
C LEU A 211 0.23 -4.70 -7.11
N LEU A 212 -0.55 -5.48 -6.38
CA LEU A 212 -1.97 -5.64 -6.66
C LEU A 212 -2.69 -4.32 -6.37
N TRP A 213 -3.37 -3.81 -7.40
CA TRP A 213 -4.21 -2.63 -7.24
C TRP A 213 -5.47 -2.99 -6.46
N HIS A 214 -5.63 -2.38 -5.30
CA HIS A 214 -6.81 -2.52 -4.47
C HIS A 214 -7.33 -1.13 -4.08
N VAL A 215 -8.62 -0.87 -4.32
CA VAL A 215 -9.27 0.37 -3.91
C VAL A 215 -10.00 0.12 -2.59
N PRO A 216 -9.68 0.84 -1.52
CA PRO A 216 -10.33 0.68 -0.22
C PRO A 216 -11.67 1.44 -0.20
N TYR A 217 -12.69 0.89 -0.87
CA TYR A 217 -14.02 1.55 -1.02
C TYR A 217 -14.64 1.96 0.31
N THR A 218 -14.46 1.15 1.35
CA THR A 218 -14.98 1.42 2.69
C THR A 218 -14.39 2.69 3.27
N ASP A 219 -13.08 2.86 3.16
CA ASP A 219 -12.38 4.04 3.67
C ASP A 219 -12.80 5.30 2.89
N PHE A 220 -12.91 5.18 1.55
CA PHE A 220 -13.43 6.28 0.72
C PHE A 220 -14.82 6.74 1.15
N LEU A 221 -15.73 5.80 1.44
CA LEU A 221 -17.09 6.13 1.90
C LEU A 221 -17.07 6.76 3.29
N ILE A 222 -16.29 6.22 4.23
CA ILE A 222 -16.17 6.79 5.58
C ILE A 222 -15.65 8.23 5.51
N PHE A 223 -14.58 8.48 4.74
CA PHE A 223 -14.05 9.83 4.55
C PHE A 223 -15.07 10.76 3.87
N GLY A 224 -15.82 10.27 2.90
CA GLY A 224 -16.89 11.03 2.27
C GLY A 224 -17.95 11.49 3.27
N ILE A 225 -18.45 10.56 4.07
CA ILE A 225 -19.43 10.85 5.12
C ILE A 225 -18.88 11.86 6.13
N LEU A 226 -17.61 11.68 6.57
CA LEU A 226 -16.96 12.59 7.50
C LEU A 226 -16.82 14.00 6.91
N LEU A 227 -16.43 14.15 5.66
CA LEU A 227 -16.31 15.45 5.00
C LEU A 227 -17.65 16.13 4.84
N VAL A 228 -18.70 15.42 4.42
CA VAL A 228 -20.05 15.96 4.30
C VAL A 228 -20.62 16.40 5.66
N LEU A 229 -20.44 15.57 6.70
CA LEU A 229 -20.86 15.91 8.06
C LEU A 229 -20.10 17.12 8.61
N THR A 230 -18.79 17.17 8.40
CA THR A 230 -17.96 18.31 8.81
C THR A 230 -18.39 19.57 8.10
N GLY A 231 -18.65 19.51 6.80
CA GLY A 231 -19.17 20.62 6.02
C GLY A 231 -20.52 21.10 6.56
N PHE A 232 -21.46 20.19 6.81
CA PHE A 232 -22.77 20.50 7.37
C PHE A 232 -22.67 21.18 8.74
N LEU A 233 -21.88 20.60 9.65
CA LEU A 233 -21.69 21.14 11.00
C LEU A 233 -21.03 22.52 10.97
N SER A 234 -20.03 22.71 10.11
CA SER A 234 -19.34 23.99 9.95
C SER A 234 -20.27 25.06 9.42
N GLY A 235 -21.12 24.73 8.45
CA GLY A 235 -22.16 25.62 7.96
C GLY A 235 -23.15 26.05 9.07
N CYS A 236 -23.59 25.07 9.88
CA CYS A 236 -24.43 25.35 11.03
C CYS A 236 -23.75 26.26 12.07
N LEU A 237 -22.48 25.98 12.40
CA LEU A 237 -21.70 26.76 13.36
C LEU A 237 -21.49 28.21 12.87
N ALA A 238 -21.15 28.38 11.61
CA ALA A 238 -21.00 29.69 11.00
C ALA A 238 -22.33 30.50 11.08
N SER A 239 -23.46 29.86 10.81
CA SER A 239 -24.77 30.43 10.93
C SER A 239 -25.11 30.90 12.36
N ILE A 240 -24.76 30.07 13.38
CA ILE A 240 -24.97 30.38 14.80
C ILE A 240 -24.08 31.55 15.22
N TYR A 241 -22.80 31.54 14.86
CA TYR A 241 -21.83 32.59 15.16
C TYR A 241 -22.32 33.96 14.63
N TRP A 242 -22.79 33.99 13.40
CA TRP A 242 -23.33 35.18 12.77
C TRP A 242 -24.60 35.71 13.48
N ASN A 243 -25.46 34.80 13.90
CA ASN A 243 -26.65 35.19 14.69
C ASN A 243 -26.31 35.77 16.08
N TYR A 244 -25.22 35.31 16.69
CA TYR A 244 -24.78 35.78 18.01
C TYR A 244 -24.10 37.16 17.95
N LYS A 245 -23.23 37.39 16.96
CA LYS A 245 -22.45 38.64 16.81
C LYS A 245 -23.36 39.88 16.55
N ARG A 246 -24.63 39.67 16.28
CA ARG A 246 -25.58 40.73 15.91
C ARG A 246 -26.74 40.93 16.90
N LYS A 247 -26.70 40.26 18.04
CA LYS A 247 -27.50 40.64 19.21
C LYS A 247 -26.74 41.66 20.03
#